data_bf4ae4adec6d1bd269790e693c924581
#
_entry.id   bf4ae4adec6d1bd269790e693c924581
#
_cell.length_a   1.000
_cell.length_b   1.000
_cell.length_c   1.000
_cell.angle_alpha   90.00
_cell.angle_beta   90.00
_cell.angle_gamma   90.00
#
_symmetry.space_group_name_H-M   'P 1'
#
loop_
_entity.id
_entity.type
_entity.pdbx_description
1 polymer ?
#
loop_
_entity_poly.entity_id
_entity_poly.type
_entity_poly.pdbx_seq_one_letter_code
_entity_poly.pdbx_strand_id
1 'polypeptide(L)'
;MSNVLILKNDRAGDLFTSLSLISTLIRDEKYVKIYLSELNSEFSFFFKNIKIKKTKFNLNLFNKLSIFFDILFSGYKKVYILSPKSFYFFLPLVFKNIKFYSIVYDGKKRNRPNKFLRKFLYKYKVISRRKINKYSYKQLQDQMIDEKVIIDSNYTNLHIPQIKKTIATLLPKNYIFFQFRYKFFNDLKWSKDNIIFFLNFLKNSKGNVVFCSDIE
;
A
#
# COMPACT_ATOMS: atom_id res chain seq x y z
N MET A 1 19.07 -13.82 -6.25
CA MET A 1 18.62 -12.42 -6.41
C MET A 1 18.07 -12.19 -7.79
N SER A 2 16.95 -11.52 -7.95
CA SER A 2 16.28 -11.31 -9.23
C SER A 2 15.89 -9.84 -9.43
N ASN A 3 15.42 -9.51 -10.66
CA ASN A 3 14.83 -8.21 -10.93
C ASN A 3 13.34 -8.24 -10.58
N VAL A 4 12.90 -7.27 -9.80
CA VAL A 4 11.53 -7.19 -9.27
C VAL A 4 10.85 -5.88 -9.68
N LEU A 5 9.59 -6.00 -10.10
CA LEU A 5 8.70 -4.87 -10.33
C LEU A 5 7.59 -4.84 -9.29
N ILE A 6 7.33 -3.68 -8.71
CA ILE A 6 6.26 -3.44 -7.74
C ILE A 6 5.24 -2.47 -8.36
N LEU A 7 3.99 -2.87 -8.43
CA LEU A 7 2.88 -2.06 -8.94
C LEU A 7 2.04 -1.58 -7.75
N LYS A 8 2.34 -0.36 -7.26
CA LYS A 8 1.75 0.26 -6.06
C LYS A 8 1.18 1.66 -6.35
N ASN A 9 0.34 1.76 -7.38
CA ASN A 9 -0.26 3.02 -7.80
C ASN A 9 -1.66 3.25 -7.21
N ASP A 10 -1.77 3.27 -5.92
CA ASP A 10 -2.98 3.55 -5.15
C ASP A 10 -2.82 4.79 -4.24
N ARG A 11 -3.54 4.86 -3.13
CA ARG A 11 -3.50 5.99 -2.20
C ARG A 11 -2.33 5.88 -1.23
N ALA A 12 -1.97 6.99 -0.60
CA ALA A 12 -0.89 7.06 0.39
C ALA A 12 -1.06 6.06 1.55
N GLY A 13 -2.25 6.02 2.16
CA GLY A 13 -2.53 5.09 3.26
C GLY A 13 -2.32 3.63 2.89
N ASP A 14 -2.66 3.25 1.64
CA ASP A 14 -2.43 1.89 1.15
C ASP A 14 -0.93 1.60 0.93
N LEU A 15 -0.11 2.63 0.63
CA LEU A 15 1.34 2.49 0.51
C LEU A 15 1.96 2.06 1.85
N PHE A 16 1.57 2.70 2.95
CA PHE A 16 2.10 2.41 4.28
C PHE A 16 1.88 0.95 4.70
N THR A 17 0.76 0.34 4.31
CA THR A 17 0.50 -1.08 4.59
C THR A 17 1.45 -2.03 3.88
N SER A 18 2.18 -1.56 2.87
CA SER A 18 3.08 -2.37 2.03
C SER A 18 4.57 -2.13 2.32
N LEU A 19 4.91 -1.23 3.24
CA LEU A 19 6.30 -0.83 3.45
C LEU A 19 7.19 -1.99 3.92
N SER A 20 6.70 -2.89 4.79
CA SER A 20 7.46 -4.07 5.25
C SER A 20 7.83 -5.00 4.08
N LEU A 21 6.86 -5.30 3.22
CA LEU A 21 7.09 -6.10 2.01
C LEU A 21 8.09 -5.40 1.08
N ILE A 22 7.92 -4.10 0.83
CA ILE A 22 8.78 -3.34 -0.09
C ILE A 22 10.21 -3.29 0.47
N SER A 23 10.38 -3.00 1.76
CA SER A 23 11.69 -2.96 2.43
C SER A 23 12.42 -4.32 2.34
N THR A 24 11.68 -5.40 2.57
CA THR A 24 12.20 -6.76 2.42
C THR A 24 12.68 -7.04 0.99
N LEU A 25 11.89 -6.66 -0.01
CA LEU A 25 12.25 -6.85 -1.42
C LEU A 25 13.48 -6.00 -1.82
N ILE A 26 13.61 -4.79 -1.27
CA ILE A 26 14.79 -3.94 -1.50
C ILE A 26 16.06 -4.59 -0.95
N ARG A 27 15.97 -5.25 0.21
CA ARG A 27 17.10 -5.94 0.83
C ARG A 27 17.53 -7.19 0.06
N ASP A 28 16.55 -7.99 -0.37
CA ASP A 28 16.81 -9.36 -0.81
C ASP A 28 16.94 -9.52 -2.33
N GLU A 29 16.54 -8.50 -3.11
CA GLU A 29 16.53 -8.60 -4.56
C GLU A 29 17.60 -7.69 -5.21
N LYS A 30 18.13 -8.12 -6.36
CA LYS A 30 19.22 -7.41 -7.05
C LYS A 30 18.80 -6.03 -7.55
N TYR A 31 17.59 -5.95 -8.06
CA TYR A 31 17.05 -4.73 -8.65
C TYR A 31 15.56 -4.64 -8.37
N VAL A 32 15.14 -3.53 -7.81
CA VAL A 32 13.74 -3.24 -7.51
C VAL A 32 13.33 -1.96 -8.22
N LYS A 33 12.18 -2.01 -8.91
CA LYS A 33 11.52 -0.84 -9.47
C LYS A 33 10.10 -0.77 -8.94
N ILE A 34 9.64 0.43 -8.61
CA ILE A 34 8.28 0.65 -8.13
C ILE A 34 7.54 1.68 -8.99
N TYR A 35 6.29 1.36 -9.31
CA TYR A 35 5.34 2.31 -9.87
C TYR A 35 4.47 2.88 -8.76
N LEU A 36 4.51 4.19 -8.57
CA LEU A 36 3.69 4.96 -7.64
C LEU A 36 2.67 5.79 -8.42
N SER A 37 1.52 6.07 -7.80
CA SER A 37 0.56 7.04 -8.34
C SER A 37 0.95 8.48 -7.97
N GLU A 38 0.34 9.47 -8.63
CA GLU A 38 0.42 10.86 -8.19
C GLU A 38 -0.03 11.05 -6.74
N LEU A 39 -0.95 10.21 -6.23
CA LEU A 39 -1.50 10.30 -4.88
C LEU A 39 -0.57 9.78 -3.78
N ASN A 40 0.43 8.98 -4.14
CA ASN A 40 1.39 8.43 -3.17
C ASN A 40 2.85 8.69 -3.53
N SER A 41 3.11 9.37 -4.65
CA SER A 41 4.47 9.66 -5.11
C SER A 41 5.20 10.68 -4.24
N GLU A 42 4.50 11.45 -3.43
CA GLU A 42 5.12 12.36 -2.44
C GLU A 42 5.95 11.59 -1.41
N PHE A 43 5.59 10.34 -1.15
CA PHE A 43 6.32 9.43 -0.26
C PHE A 43 7.48 8.71 -0.95
N SER A 44 7.86 9.10 -2.17
CA SER A 44 8.98 8.51 -2.91
C SER A 44 10.32 8.62 -2.18
N PHE A 45 10.46 9.57 -1.26
CA PHE A 45 11.66 9.74 -0.43
C PHE A 45 11.98 8.52 0.45
N PHE A 46 11.01 7.66 0.77
CA PHE A 46 11.28 6.40 1.44
C PHE A 46 12.17 5.46 0.63
N PHE A 47 12.21 5.62 -0.69
CA PHE A 47 12.77 4.65 -1.63
C PHE A 47 14.01 5.22 -2.34
N LYS A 48 15.03 5.65 -1.60
CA LYS A 48 16.21 6.32 -2.18
C LYS A 48 17.01 5.47 -3.16
N ASN A 49 17.07 4.17 -2.93
CA ASN A 49 17.99 3.26 -3.63
C ASN A 49 17.31 2.40 -4.70
N ILE A 50 16.09 2.74 -5.10
CA ILE A 50 15.38 2.00 -6.13
C ILE A 50 14.82 2.91 -7.22
N LYS A 51 14.55 2.34 -8.39
CA LYS A 51 13.98 3.10 -9.50
C LYS A 51 12.50 3.31 -9.27
N ILE A 52 12.08 4.58 -9.27
CA ILE A 52 10.69 4.98 -9.09
C ILE A 52 10.13 5.50 -10.41
N LYS A 53 8.91 5.08 -10.75
CA LYS A 53 8.16 5.64 -11.87
C LYS A 53 6.78 6.09 -11.40
N LYS A 54 6.43 7.34 -11.74
CA LYS A 54 5.12 7.90 -11.43
C LYS A 54 4.11 7.55 -12.51
N THR A 55 2.86 7.27 -12.10
CA THR A 55 1.73 7.01 -12.99
C THR A 55 0.49 7.73 -12.50
N LYS A 56 -0.55 7.81 -13.34
CA LYS A 56 -1.86 8.26 -12.87
C LYS A 56 -2.49 7.20 -11.97
N PHE A 57 -3.24 7.64 -10.95
CA PHE A 57 -4.05 6.75 -10.11
C PHE A 57 -5.02 5.93 -10.98
N ASN A 58 -5.71 6.58 -11.90
CA ASN A 58 -6.49 5.92 -12.94
C ASN A 58 -5.62 5.76 -14.19
N LEU A 59 -5.15 4.54 -14.45
CA LEU A 59 -4.28 4.25 -15.58
C LEU A 59 -4.94 4.59 -16.93
N ASN A 60 -4.38 5.55 -17.65
CA ASN A 60 -4.72 5.81 -19.04
C ASN A 60 -3.99 4.80 -19.97
N LEU A 61 -4.25 4.89 -21.26
CA LEU A 61 -3.65 3.99 -22.25
C LEU A 61 -2.11 4.08 -22.25
N PHE A 62 -1.56 5.29 -22.22
CA PHE A 62 -0.10 5.50 -22.18
C PHE A 62 0.55 4.87 -20.95
N ASN A 63 -0.06 5.00 -19.78
CA ASN A 63 0.46 4.34 -18.57
C ASN A 63 0.44 2.81 -18.71
N LYS A 64 -0.64 2.24 -19.27
CA LYS A 64 -0.76 0.79 -19.50
C LYS A 64 0.31 0.30 -20.47
N LEU A 65 0.48 0.97 -21.61
CA LEU A 65 1.52 0.65 -22.59
C LEU A 65 2.92 0.80 -21.99
N SER A 66 3.18 1.88 -21.26
CA SER A 66 4.46 2.08 -20.57
C SER A 66 4.80 0.94 -19.60
N ILE A 67 3.85 0.48 -18.81
CA ILE A 67 4.04 -0.65 -17.90
C ILE A 67 4.25 -1.95 -18.68
N PHE A 68 3.47 -2.16 -19.73
CA PHE A 68 3.59 -3.34 -20.58
C PHE A 68 4.98 -3.45 -21.22
N PHE A 69 5.45 -2.39 -21.87
CA PHE A 69 6.77 -2.36 -22.50
C PHE A 69 7.91 -2.43 -21.48
N ASP A 70 7.73 -1.82 -20.32
CA ASP A 70 8.71 -1.94 -19.25
C ASP A 70 8.85 -3.40 -18.78
N ILE A 71 7.76 -4.13 -18.64
CA ILE A 71 7.80 -5.57 -18.30
C ILE A 71 8.46 -6.38 -19.44
N LEU A 72 8.13 -6.06 -20.69
CA LEU A 72 8.63 -6.76 -21.85
C LEU A 72 10.18 -6.66 -21.99
N PHE A 73 10.73 -5.45 -21.76
CA PHE A 73 12.13 -5.17 -22.06
C PHE A 73 13.06 -5.16 -20.84
N SER A 74 12.55 -5.16 -19.62
CA SER A 74 13.40 -5.01 -18.42
C SER A 74 13.83 -6.31 -17.74
N GLY A 75 13.42 -7.46 -18.24
CA GLY A 75 13.87 -8.77 -17.76
C GLY A 75 13.46 -9.07 -16.31
N TYR A 76 12.32 -8.58 -15.87
CA TYR A 76 11.80 -8.91 -14.53
C TYR A 76 11.52 -10.41 -14.40
N LYS A 77 11.82 -10.95 -13.23
CA LYS A 77 11.49 -12.33 -12.86
C LYS A 77 10.27 -12.41 -11.93
N LYS A 78 10.02 -11.32 -11.19
CA LYS A 78 8.92 -11.24 -10.23
C LYS A 78 8.18 -9.91 -10.39
N VAL A 79 6.86 -9.93 -10.33
CA VAL A 79 6.00 -8.75 -10.33
C VAL A 79 5.03 -8.83 -9.17
N TYR A 80 5.05 -7.84 -8.29
CA TYR A 80 4.15 -7.71 -7.15
C TYR A 80 3.03 -6.72 -7.47
N ILE A 81 1.80 -7.22 -7.62
CA ILE A 81 0.60 -6.40 -7.82
C ILE A 81 0.03 -6.05 -6.46
N LEU A 82 0.45 -4.91 -5.90
CA LEU A 82 0.01 -4.42 -4.59
C LEU A 82 -1.17 -3.44 -4.70
N SER A 83 -1.50 -3.01 -5.91
CA SER A 83 -2.68 -2.21 -6.22
C SER A 83 -3.57 -2.96 -7.20
N PRO A 84 -4.76 -3.45 -6.79
CA PRO A 84 -5.60 -4.31 -7.62
C PRO A 84 -6.29 -3.51 -8.73
N LYS A 85 -5.63 -3.33 -9.86
CA LYS A 85 -6.19 -2.76 -11.10
C LYS A 85 -6.51 -3.89 -12.10
N SER A 86 -7.63 -3.83 -12.78
CA SER A 86 -8.04 -4.86 -13.74
C SER A 86 -6.97 -5.16 -14.78
N PHE A 87 -6.31 -4.11 -15.31
CA PHE A 87 -5.23 -4.24 -16.28
C PHE A 87 -4.10 -5.14 -15.79
N TYR A 88 -3.70 -5.02 -14.53
CA TYR A 88 -2.58 -5.78 -13.98
C TYR A 88 -2.83 -7.30 -13.96
N PHE A 89 -4.08 -7.70 -13.85
CA PHE A 89 -4.45 -9.11 -13.83
C PHE A 89 -4.50 -9.76 -15.21
N PHE A 90 -4.37 -8.99 -16.29
CA PHE A 90 -4.17 -9.50 -17.65
C PHE A 90 -2.70 -9.74 -17.97
N LEU A 91 -1.77 -9.06 -17.30
CA LEU A 91 -0.34 -9.21 -17.54
C LEU A 91 0.18 -10.66 -17.40
N PRO A 92 -0.24 -11.44 -16.40
CA PRO A 92 0.18 -12.85 -16.27
C PRO A 92 -0.21 -13.74 -17.45
N LEU A 93 -1.26 -13.40 -18.21
CA LEU A 93 -1.65 -14.15 -19.41
C LEU A 93 -0.60 -14.01 -20.52
N VAL A 94 0.01 -12.84 -20.62
CA VAL A 94 1.00 -12.51 -21.66
C VAL A 94 2.40 -12.92 -21.23
N PHE A 95 2.77 -12.64 -19.98
CA PHE A 95 4.11 -12.83 -19.44
C PHE A 95 4.22 -14.11 -18.61
N LYS A 96 4.04 -15.27 -19.20
CA LYS A 96 3.99 -16.58 -18.52
C LYS A 96 5.27 -16.96 -17.77
N ASN A 97 6.42 -16.45 -18.20
CA ASN A 97 7.73 -16.72 -17.59
C ASN A 97 8.04 -15.82 -16.38
N ILE A 98 7.13 -14.92 -16.02
CA ILE A 98 7.28 -14.00 -14.89
C ILE A 98 6.36 -14.46 -13.75
N LYS A 99 6.90 -14.52 -12.54
CA LYS A 99 6.12 -14.85 -11.34
C LYS A 99 5.33 -13.64 -10.84
N PHE A 100 4.01 -13.69 -10.95
CA PHE A 100 3.12 -12.62 -10.48
C PHE A 100 2.55 -12.95 -9.10
N TYR A 101 2.67 -12.01 -8.19
CA TYR A 101 2.20 -12.09 -6.80
C TYR A 101 1.11 -11.05 -6.57
N SER A 102 0.02 -11.39 -5.90
CA SER A 102 -1.04 -10.41 -5.61
C SER A 102 -1.90 -10.77 -4.41
N ILE A 103 -2.52 -9.74 -3.81
CA ILE A 103 -3.70 -9.91 -2.97
C ILE A 103 -4.93 -9.64 -3.81
N VAL A 104 -5.88 -10.57 -3.79
CA VAL A 104 -7.14 -10.47 -4.51
C VAL A 104 -8.30 -10.34 -3.54
N TYR A 105 -9.25 -9.49 -3.88
CA TYR A 105 -10.46 -9.34 -3.07
C TYR A 105 -11.52 -10.35 -3.48
N ASP A 106 -12.24 -10.91 -2.52
CA ASP A 106 -13.40 -11.72 -2.79
C ASP A 106 -14.61 -10.86 -3.18
N GLY A 107 -15.41 -11.31 -4.18
CA GLY A 107 -16.65 -10.67 -4.63
C GLY A 107 -16.66 -10.13 -6.07
N LYS A 108 -17.82 -9.56 -6.50
CA LYS A 108 -18.12 -9.20 -7.90
C LYS A 108 -17.73 -7.79 -8.37
N LYS A 109 -16.91 -7.01 -7.65
CA LYS A 109 -16.57 -5.63 -8.06
C LYS A 109 -15.46 -5.55 -9.11
N ARG A 110 -15.49 -4.47 -9.90
CA ARG A 110 -14.77 -4.20 -11.16
C ARG A 110 -13.24 -4.44 -11.15
N ASN A 111 -12.55 -4.33 -10.03
CA ASN A 111 -11.08 -4.47 -9.94
C ASN A 111 -10.62 -5.82 -9.36
N ARG A 112 -11.39 -6.88 -9.59
CA ARG A 112 -11.09 -8.21 -9.05
C ARG A 112 -10.87 -9.18 -10.17
N PRO A 113 -9.76 -9.93 -10.15
CA PRO A 113 -9.60 -10.97 -11.15
C PRO A 113 -10.70 -12.00 -10.95
N ASN A 114 -11.32 -12.41 -12.04
CA ASN A 114 -12.20 -13.58 -12.00
C ASN A 114 -11.40 -14.84 -11.63
N LYS A 115 -12.08 -15.94 -11.33
CA LYS A 115 -11.42 -17.19 -10.96
C LYS A 115 -10.44 -17.68 -12.03
N PHE A 116 -10.72 -17.41 -13.30
CA PHE A 116 -9.84 -17.78 -14.40
C PHE A 116 -8.51 -17.01 -14.34
N LEU A 117 -8.53 -15.71 -14.22
CA LEU A 117 -7.31 -14.88 -14.16
C LEU A 117 -6.44 -15.19 -12.94
N ARG A 118 -7.03 -15.62 -11.83
CA ARG A 118 -6.27 -16.04 -10.62
C ARG A 118 -5.36 -17.23 -10.87
N LYS A 119 -5.71 -18.12 -11.81
CA LYS A 119 -4.90 -19.30 -12.14
C LYS A 119 -3.54 -18.96 -12.75
N PHE A 120 -3.39 -17.77 -13.31
CA PHE A 120 -2.14 -17.30 -13.91
C PHE A 120 -1.25 -16.54 -12.92
N LEU A 121 -1.72 -16.29 -11.70
CA LEU A 121 -0.89 -15.75 -10.64
C LEU A 121 -0.04 -16.87 -10.03
N TYR A 122 1.26 -16.62 -9.85
CA TYR A 122 2.17 -17.59 -9.23
C TYR A 122 1.79 -17.85 -7.76
N LYS A 123 1.54 -16.78 -7.02
CA LYS A 123 1.09 -16.84 -5.62
C LYS A 123 0.09 -15.72 -5.35
N TYR A 124 -1.02 -16.04 -4.73
CA TYR A 124 -1.97 -15.01 -4.32
C TYR A 124 -2.62 -15.35 -2.98
N LYS A 125 -3.07 -14.30 -2.29
CA LYS A 125 -3.88 -14.42 -1.08
C LYS A 125 -5.23 -13.74 -1.31
N VAL A 126 -6.27 -14.30 -0.71
CA VAL A 126 -7.63 -13.78 -0.84
C VAL A 126 -8.02 -13.05 0.43
N ILE A 127 -8.53 -11.82 0.29
CA ILE A 127 -9.13 -11.08 1.38
C ILE A 127 -10.63 -10.92 1.13
N SER A 128 -11.44 -11.28 2.12
CA SER A 128 -12.88 -11.07 2.05
C SER A 128 -13.24 -9.69 2.60
N ARG A 129 -14.14 -8.99 1.90
CA ARG A 129 -14.75 -7.74 2.42
C ARG A 129 -16.03 -7.99 3.23
N ARG A 130 -16.56 -9.21 3.17
CA ARG A 130 -17.84 -9.57 3.81
C ARG A 130 -17.66 -10.37 5.07
N LYS A 131 -16.52 -10.99 5.27
CA LYS A 131 -16.22 -11.86 6.40
C LYS A 131 -15.06 -11.26 7.19
N ILE A 132 -15.03 -11.54 8.48
CA ILE A 132 -13.87 -11.24 9.32
C ILE A 132 -12.69 -12.05 8.77
N ASN A 133 -11.62 -11.38 8.43
CA ASN A 133 -10.41 -12.04 7.94
C ASN A 133 -9.51 -12.39 9.13
N LYS A 134 -8.96 -13.60 9.12
CA LYS A 134 -7.98 -14.05 10.12
C LYS A 134 -6.72 -13.19 10.12
N TYR A 135 -6.34 -12.67 8.94
CA TYR A 135 -5.13 -11.88 8.74
C TYR A 135 -5.45 -10.50 8.20
N SER A 136 -4.72 -9.50 8.66
CA SER A 136 -4.75 -8.14 8.09
C SER A 136 -4.20 -8.11 6.67
N TYR A 137 -4.48 -7.04 5.94
CA TYR A 137 -3.95 -6.84 4.57
C TYR A 137 -2.42 -6.87 4.56
N LYS A 138 -1.78 -6.23 5.55
CA LYS A 138 -0.31 -6.26 5.72
C LYS A 138 0.20 -7.69 5.88
N GLN A 139 -0.37 -8.46 6.81
CA GLN A 139 0.05 -9.85 7.05
C GLN A 139 -0.12 -10.73 5.81
N LEU A 140 -1.18 -10.51 5.02
CA LEU A 140 -1.37 -11.24 3.76
C LEU A 140 -0.33 -10.85 2.70
N GLN A 141 0.12 -9.59 2.68
CA GLN A 141 1.23 -9.16 1.81
C GLN A 141 2.55 -9.81 2.23
N ASP A 142 2.84 -9.80 3.51
CA ASP A 142 4.06 -10.41 4.05
C ASP A 142 4.12 -11.92 3.72
N GLN A 143 2.99 -12.62 3.73
CA GLN A 143 2.89 -14.03 3.32
C GLN A 143 3.11 -14.28 1.80
N MET A 144 3.18 -13.25 0.97
CA MET A 144 3.56 -13.41 -0.45
C MET A 144 5.05 -13.60 -0.64
N ILE A 145 5.86 -13.22 0.33
CA ILE A 145 7.30 -13.49 0.35
C ILE A 145 7.54 -14.98 0.57
N ASP A 146 8.67 -15.49 0.14
CA ASP A 146 9.06 -16.87 0.37
C ASP A 146 9.25 -17.13 1.87
N GLU A 147 8.79 -18.28 2.38
CA GLU A 147 8.73 -18.60 3.81
C GLU A 147 10.10 -18.56 4.52
N LYS A 148 11.18 -18.70 3.77
CA LYS A 148 12.55 -18.64 4.27
C LYS A 148 13.09 -17.22 4.48
N VAL A 149 12.35 -16.21 4.05
CA VAL A 149 12.76 -14.80 4.08
C VAL A 149 12.20 -14.13 5.33
N ILE A 150 13.05 -13.54 6.13
CA ILE A 150 12.68 -12.75 7.32
C ILE A 150 12.11 -11.40 6.84
N ILE A 151 10.89 -11.09 7.24
CA ILE A 151 10.26 -9.81 6.93
C ILE A 151 10.97 -8.66 7.64
N ASP A 152 11.31 -7.61 6.90
CA ASP A 152 11.87 -6.38 7.47
C ASP A 152 10.75 -5.51 8.06
N SER A 153 10.34 -5.85 9.28
CA SER A 153 9.31 -5.10 10.03
C SER A 153 9.81 -3.75 10.57
N ASN A 154 11.13 -3.57 10.64
CA ASN A 154 11.76 -2.34 11.13
C ASN A 154 12.09 -1.35 10.00
N TYR A 155 11.75 -1.71 8.77
CA TYR A 155 11.94 -0.86 7.59
C TYR A 155 13.38 -0.38 7.38
N THR A 156 14.37 -1.23 7.71
CA THR A 156 15.82 -0.87 7.74
C THR A 156 16.35 -0.46 6.37
N ASN A 157 15.69 -0.88 5.30
CA ASN A 157 16.05 -0.57 3.91
C ASN A 157 15.27 0.61 3.31
N LEU A 158 14.46 1.29 4.13
CA LEU A 158 13.77 2.51 3.75
C LEU A 158 14.46 3.73 4.35
N HIS A 159 14.42 4.82 3.60
CA HIS A 159 14.85 6.11 4.14
C HIS A 159 13.71 6.73 4.92
N ILE A 160 13.76 6.66 6.24
CA ILE A 160 12.81 7.34 7.12
C ILE A 160 13.41 8.73 7.43
N PRO A 161 12.78 9.84 6.95
CA PRO A 161 13.29 11.17 7.24
C PRO A 161 13.22 11.42 8.75
N GLN A 162 14.28 12.01 9.30
CA GLN A 162 14.23 12.48 10.67
C GLN A 162 13.17 13.59 10.80
N ILE A 163 12.33 13.48 11.82
CA ILE A 163 11.38 14.55 12.16
C ILE A 163 12.19 15.81 12.47
N LYS A 164 11.87 16.92 11.78
CA LYS A 164 12.50 18.20 12.09
C LYS A 164 12.34 18.48 13.59
N LYS A 165 13.43 18.81 14.27
CA LYS A 165 13.44 19.13 15.73
C LYS A 165 12.31 20.10 16.11
N THR A 166 12.03 21.07 15.25
CA THR A 166 10.96 22.07 15.41
C THR A 166 9.57 21.45 15.59
N ILE A 167 9.25 20.37 14.84
CA ILE A 167 7.95 19.68 14.98
C ILE A 167 7.94 18.84 16.27
N ALA A 168 9.06 18.17 16.57
CA ALA A 168 9.17 17.36 17.78
C ALA A 168 9.04 18.20 19.08
N THR A 169 9.48 19.45 19.06
CA THR A 169 9.34 20.37 20.22
C THR A 169 7.91 20.94 20.37
N LEU A 170 7.11 20.93 19.32
CA LEU A 170 5.71 21.38 19.36
C LEU A 170 4.75 20.31 19.87
N LEU A 171 5.17 19.04 19.88
CA LEU A 171 4.33 17.94 20.36
C LEU A 171 4.53 17.73 21.86
N PRO A 172 3.47 17.49 22.64
CA PRO A 172 3.58 17.08 24.04
C PRO A 172 4.41 15.80 24.17
N LYS A 173 5.11 15.62 25.31
CA LYS A 173 5.92 14.40 25.55
C LYS A 173 5.08 13.11 25.49
N ASN A 174 3.86 13.13 25.99
CA ASN A 174 2.91 12.03 25.96
C ASN A 174 1.62 12.53 25.33
N TYR A 175 1.21 11.93 24.23
CA TYR A 175 -0.04 12.30 23.56
C TYR A 175 -0.71 11.12 22.89
N ILE A 176 -2.01 11.22 22.73
CA ILE A 176 -2.82 10.36 21.87
C ILE A 176 -2.96 11.08 20.53
N PHE A 177 -2.50 10.45 19.46
CA PHE A 177 -2.68 10.98 18.11
C PHE A 177 -4.01 10.50 17.56
N PHE A 178 -4.90 11.43 17.25
CA PHE A 178 -6.21 11.12 16.70
C PHE A 178 -6.36 11.73 15.30
N GLN A 179 -6.36 10.87 14.28
CA GLN A 179 -6.60 11.27 12.90
C GLN A 179 -8.03 10.91 12.50
N PHE A 180 -8.78 11.89 12.01
CA PHE A 180 -10.13 11.66 11.51
C PHE A 180 -10.39 12.46 10.23
N ARG A 181 -11.36 11.96 9.46
CA ARG A 181 -11.94 12.69 8.33
C ARG A 181 -13.35 13.08 8.69
N TYR A 182 -13.77 14.30 8.32
CA TYR A 182 -15.15 14.72 8.53
C TYR A 182 -16.16 13.71 7.95
N LYS A 183 -15.85 13.15 6.78
CA LYS A 183 -16.62 12.08 6.15
C LYS A 183 -16.79 10.83 7.03
N PHE A 184 -15.87 10.55 7.92
CA PHE A 184 -15.96 9.40 8.83
C PHE A 184 -17.18 9.48 9.74
N PHE A 185 -17.48 10.66 10.29
CA PHE A 185 -18.65 10.86 11.12
C PHE A 185 -19.95 10.72 10.32
N ASN A 186 -19.96 11.20 9.07
CA ASN A 186 -21.10 11.01 8.16
C ASN A 186 -21.30 9.54 7.79
N ASP A 187 -20.23 8.82 7.49
CA ASP A 187 -20.30 7.38 7.15
C ASP A 187 -20.78 6.54 8.34
N LEU A 188 -20.44 6.93 9.57
CA LEU A 188 -20.92 6.32 10.81
C LEU A 188 -22.31 6.80 11.23
N LYS A 189 -22.89 7.78 10.51
CA LYS A 189 -24.18 8.41 10.86
C LYS A 189 -24.21 8.97 12.27
N TRP A 190 -23.09 9.49 12.77
CA TRP A 190 -23.01 10.14 14.06
C TRP A 190 -23.79 11.45 14.04
N SER A 191 -24.64 11.66 15.04
CA SER A 191 -25.26 12.95 15.25
C SER A 191 -24.25 13.99 15.72
N LYS A 192 -24.56 15.28 15.54
CA LYS A 192 -23.75 16.37 16.06
C LYS A 192 -23.47 16.22 17.56
N ASP A 193 -24.47 15.76 18.33
CA ASP A 193 -24.34 15.59 19.78
C ASP A 193 -23.37 14.44 20.12
N ASN A 194 -23.39 13.34 19.38
CA ASN A 194 -22.43 12.25 19.54
C ASN A 194 -21.00 12.70 19.26
N ILE A 195 -20.81 13.55 18.26
CA ILE A 195 -19.50 14.13 17.94
C ILE A 195 -19.03 15.04 19.07
N ILE A 196 -19.89 15.93 19.57
CA ILE A 196 -19.58 16.83 20.68
C ILE A 196 -19.28 16.04 21.95
N PHE A 197 -20.07 15.03 22.26
CA PHE A 197 -19.83 14.13 23.40
C PHE A 197 -18.45 13.47 23.30
N PHE A 198 -18.11 12.93 22.15
CA PHE A 198 -16.82 12.27 21.92
C PHE A 198 -15.64 13.26 22.06
N LEU A 199 -15.75 14.46 21.49
CA LEU A 199 -14.72 15.49 21.63
C LEU A 199 -14.54 15.94 23.08
N ASN A 200 -15.63 16.09 23.84
CA ASN A 200 -15.57 16.40 25.27
C ASN A 200 -14.95 15.27 26.07
N PHE A 201 -15.26 14.01 25.74
CA PHE A 201 -14.61 12.84 26.34
C PHE A 201 -13.10 12.87 26.13
N LEU A 202 -12.64 13.14 24.91
CA LEU A 202 -11.22 13.27 24.61
C LEU A 202 -10.57 14.45 25.33
N LYS A 203 -11.24 15.61 25.40
CA LYS A 203 -10.76 16.80 26.13
C LYS A 203 -10.59 16.52 27.63
N ASN A 204 -11.46 15.72 28.22
CA ASN A 204 -11.44 15.37 29.64
C ASN A 204 -10.54 14.14 29.93
N SER A 205 -9.97 13.51 28.90
CA SER A 205 -8.99 12.44 29.10
C SER A 205 -7.73 12.99 29.77
N LYS A 206 -7.11 12.21 30.66
CA LYS A 206 -5.88 12.63 31.40
C LYS A 206 -4.63 12.74 30.52
N GLY A 207 -4.76 12.79 29.21
CA GLY A 207 -3.64 12.86 28.26
C GLY A 207 -3.78 14.01 27.28
N ASN A 208 -2.66 14.45 26.74
CA ASN A 208 -2.67 15.37 25.61
C ASN A 208 -3.23 14.66 24.37
N VAL A 209 -4.10 15.32 23.63
CA VAL A 209 -4.66 14.79 22.39
C VAL A 209 -4.24 15.69 21.24
N VAL A 210 -3.60 15.10 20.24
CA VAL A 210 -3.22 15.77 19.00
C VAL A 210 -4.20 15.36 17.91
N PHE A 211 -4.94 16.30 17.37
CA PHE A 211 -5.87 16.08 16.29
C PHE A 211 -5.22 16.37 14.94
N CYS A 212 -5.44 15.48 13.99
CA CYS A 212 -5.17 15.70 12.59
C CYS A 212 -6.44 15.46 11.79
N SER A 213 -6.87 16.43 11.02
CA SER A 213 -8.07 16.33 10.18
C SER A 213 -7.73 16.75 8.76
N ASP A 214 -8.43 16.18 7.78
CA ASP A 214 -8.43 16.70 6.42
C ASP A 214 -9.20 18.02 6.44
N ILE A 215 -8.55 19.09 6.02
CA ILE A 215 -9.22 20.36 5.70
C ILE A 215 -9.75 20.18 4.28
N GLU A 216 -11.06 20.03 4.13
CA GLU A 216 -11.75 20.18 2.85
C GLU A 216 -12.28 21.60 2.71
#